data_952e9e2a061ae81776ec9704660db64c
#
_entry.id   952e9e2a061ae81776ec9704660db64c
#
_cell.length_a   1.000
_cell.length_b   1.000
_cell.length_c   1.000
_cell.angle_alpha   90.00
_cell.angle_beta   90.00
_cell.angle_gamma   90.00
#
_symmetry.space_group_name_H-M   'P 1'
#
loop_
_entity.id
_entity.type
_entity.pdbx_description
1 polymer ?
#
loop_
_entity_poly.entity_id
_entity_poly.type
_entity_poly.pdbx_seq_one_letter_code
_entity_poly.pdbx_strand_id
1 'polypeptide(L)'
;MNAAKEKEVGAPGGARVTLAGKSHSGTLSPALDPVLARRDVWRGREPHATTPTVASGRRVLDAALPGGGWPLGALTEICSAQAGLGELSLMLPALVRLAAPDRWLGFVAPPYPLYAPALAQAGLPLARCLVVTPEQGKSAPWAAEQLLRGGACAAVLLWSD
;
A
#
# COMPACT_ATOMS: atom_id res chain seq x y z
N MET A 1 8.01 -10.43 36.13
CA MET A 1 7.50 -9.04 36.11
C MET A 1 8.43 -8.28 35.19
N ASN A 2 8.10 -8.23 33.89
CA ASN A 2 8.95 -7.59 32.89
C ASN A 2 8.06 -6.69 32.01
N ALA A 3 8.17 -5.39 32.26
CA ALA A 3 7.36 -4.37 31.63
C ALA A 3 7.83 -4.14 30.18
N ALA A 4 6.95 -4.32 29.22
CA ALA A 4 7.17 -3.92 27.84
C ALA A 4 7.13 -2.39 27.75
N LYS A 5 8.24 -1.78 27.34
CA LYS A 5 8.35 -0.35 27.06
C LYS A 5 7.61 -0.03 25.76
N GLU A 6 6.45 0.61 25.88
CA GLU A 6 5.78 1.25 24.74
C GLU A 6 6.56 2.51 24.35
N LYS A 7 6.92 2.62 23.09
CA LYS A 7 7.51 3.82 22.52
C LYS A 7 6.43 4.56 21.75
N GLU A 8 5.86 5.58 22.36
CA GLU A 8 4.95 6.52 21.69
C GLU A 8 5.74 7.46 20.77
N VAL A 9 5.39 7.49 19.52
CA VAL A 9 5.81 8.54 18.59
C VAL A 9 4.54 9.30 18.19
N GLY A 10 4.35 10.46 18.80
CA GLY A 10 3.24 11.35 18.50
C GLY A 10 3.52 12.17 17.24
N ALA A 11 2.63 12.09 16.25
CA ALA A 11 2.53 13.03 15.15
C ALA A 11 1.22 13.83 15.28
N PRO A 12 1.20 15.14 14.99
CA PRO A 12 -0.01 15.94 15.06
C PRO A 12 -0.92 15.61 13.90
N GLY A 13 -2.09 15.03 14.18
CA GLY A 13 -3.13 14.70 13.17
C GLY A 13 -3.41 13.20 13.08
N GLY A 14 -4.02 12.67 14.08
CA GLY A 14 -5.06 11.62 14.12
C GLY A 14 -4.93 10.29 13.39
N ALA A 15 -3.78 9.81 12.96
CA ALA A 15 -3.64 8.43 12.49
C ALA A 15 -2.77 7.64 13.49
N ARG A 16 -3.39 6.69 14.20
CA ARG A 16 -2.71 5.81 15.15
C ARG A 16 -2.38 4.50 14.48
N VAL A 17 -1.11 4.24 14.22
CA VAL A 17 -0.64 2.91 13.80
C VAL A 17 -0.30 2.12 15.05
N THR A 18 -1.15 1.17 15.42
CA THR A 18 -0.90 0.28 16.55
C THR A 18 -0.26 -1.01 16.03
N LEU A 19 1.04 -1.17 16.26
CA LEU A 19 1.73 -2.44 16.02
C LEU A 19 1.56 -3.31 17.27
N ALA A 20 0.51 -4.13 17.30
CA ALA A 20 0.32 -5.11 18.37
C ALA A 20 1.25 -6.31 18.17
N GLY A 21 2.39 -6.33 18.84
CA GLY A 21 3.31 -7.45 18.86
C GLY A 21 3.22 -8.28 20.13
N LYS A 22 2.41 -9.34 20.18
CA LYS A 22 2.58 -10.42 21.15
C LYS A 22 3.57 -11.44 20.59
N SER A 23 4.71 -11.58 21.25
CA SER A 23 5.70 -12.61 20.95
C SER A 23 5.17 -13.96 21.42
N HIS A 24 4.75 -14.82 20.49
CA HIS A 24 4.60 -16.23 20.73
C HIS A 24 5.88 -16.92 20.19
N SER A 25 6.82 -17.22 21.08
CA SER A 25 7.90 -18.17 20.78
C SER A 25 7.37 -19.59 20.89
N GLY A 26 6.51 -19.98 19.96
CA GLY A 26 6.08 -21.35 19.79
C GLY A 26 6.97 -22.02 18.75
N THR A 27 7.62 -23.12 19.11
CA THR A 27 8.28 -24.01 18.16
C THR A 27 7.21 -24.50 17.17
N LEU A 28 7.28 -24.03 15.93
CA LEU A 28 6.32 -24.43 14.89
C LEU A 28 6.57 -25.89 14.51
N SER A 29 5.48 -26.60 14.20
CA SER A 29 5.53 -27.98 13.73
C SER A 29 6.43 -28.08 12.48
N PRO A 30 7.30 -29.10 12.40
CA PRO A 30 8.12 -29.37 11.21
C PRO A 30 7.31 -29.47 9.90
N ALA A 31 6.00 -29.71 9.99
CA ALA A 31 5.10 -29.73 8.86
C ALA A 31 4.92 -28.35 8.18
N LEU A 32 5.29 -27.24 8.85
CA LEU A 32 5.18 -25.91 8.29
C LEU A 32 6.45 -25.44 7.55
N ASP A 33 7.57 -26.12 7.74
CA ASP A 33 8.84 -25.73 7.11
C ASP A 33 8.78 -25.69 5.57
N PRO A 34 8.12 -26.63 4.87
CA PRO A 34 7.97 -26.55 3.41
C PRO A 34 7.11 -25.36 2.95
N VAL A 35 6.13 -24.94 3.77
CA VAL A 35 5.29 -23.79 3.50
C VAL A 35 6.07 -22.50 3.70
N LEU A 36 6.86 -22.42 4.76
CA LEU A 36 7.70 -21.26 5.10
C LEU A 36 8.92 -21.10 4.18
N ALA A 37 9.31 -22.16 3.48
CA ALA A 37 10.35 -22.10 2.45
C ALA A 37 9.87 -21.43 1.14
N ARG A 38 8.59 -21.23 0.98
CA ARG A 38 8.03 -20.55 -0.19
C ARG A 38 8.33 -19.04 -0.13
N ARG A 39 8.64 -18.46 -1.29
CA ARG A 39 8.97 -17.01 -1.40
C ARG A 39 7.76 -16.09 -1.19
N ASP A 40 6.56 -16.62 -1.32
CA ASP A 40 5.28 -15.91 -1.18
C ASP A 40 4.68 -16.04 0.24
N VAL A 41 5.37 -16.74 1.14
CA VAL A 41 4.93 -16.94 2.53
C VAL A 41 6.02 -16.46 3.48
N TRP A 42 5.67 -15.63 4.43
CA TRP A 42 6.62 -15.12 5.44
C TRP A 42 5.98 -15.06 6.84
N ARG A 43 6.82 -14.99 7.84
CA ARG A 43 6.40 -14.71 9.22
C ARG A 43 6.31 -13.20 9.41
N GLY A 44 5.20 -12.69 9.90
CA GLY A 44 4.90 -11.26 10.00
C GLY A 44 5.89 -10.36 10.76
N ARG A 45 6.97 -10.91 11.31
CA ARG A 45 8.06 -10.17 11.98
C ARG A 45 9.38 -10.20 11.21
N GLU A 46 9.50 -11.04 10.20
CA GLU A 46 10.72 -11.11 9.39
C GLU A 46 10.54 -10.20 8.16
N PRO A 47 11.40 -9.19 7.99
CA PRO A 47 11.35 -8.38 6.79
C PRO A 47 11.62 -9.28 5.58
N HIS A 48 10.78 -9.23 4.58
CA HIS A 48 11.03 -9.88 3.30
C HIS A 48 12.22 -9.17 2.64
N ALA A 49 13.41 -9.71 2.85
CA ALA A 49 14.68 -9.11 2.39
C ALA A 49 14.83 -9.01 0.87
N THR A 50 13.84 -9.43 0.08
CA THR A 50 13.96 -9.52 -1.39
C THR A 50 12.80 -8.91 -2.18
N THR A 51 11.77 -8.34 -1.54
CA THR A 51 10.69 -7.68 -2.28
C THR A 51 11.17 -6.31 -2.74
N PRO A 52 11.19 -6.02 -4.05
CA PRO A 52 11.47 -4.69 -4.54
C PRO A 52 10.51 -3.68 -3.94
N THR A 53 10.99 -2.49 -3.61
CA THR A 53 10.17 -1.43 -3.01
C THR A 53 10.30 -0.13 -3.81
N VAL A 54 9.30 0.73 -3.68
CA VAL A 54 9.34 2.12 -4.14
C VAL A 54 9.28 3.04 -2.92
N ALA A 55 10.16 4.02 -2.83
CA ALA A 55 10.19 4.96 -1.72
C ALA A 55 8.86 5.72 -1.61
N SER A 56 8.33 5.85 -0.40
CA SER A 56 7.11 6.61 -0.12
C SER A 56 7.29 8.12 -0.32
N GLY A 57 8.54 8.58 -0.37
CA GLY A 57 8.88 10.00 -0.37
C GLY A 57 8.84 10.65 1.03
N ARG A 58 8.62 9.84 2.07
CA ARG A 58 8.59 10.27 3.47
C ARG A 58 9.59 9.45 4.27
N ARG A 59 10.73 10.04 4.64
CA ARG A 59 11.82 9.34 5.33
C ARG A 59 11.40 8.57 6.58
N VAL A 60 10.48 9.14 7.37
CA VAL A 60 9.96 8.49 8.58
C VAL A 60 9.18 7.23 8.25
N LEU A 61 8.37 7.27 7.19
CA LEU A 61 7.59 6.12 6.74
C LEU A 61 8.49 5.07 6.10
N ASP A 62 9.42 5.48 5.25
CA ASP A 62 10.38 4.57 4.62
C ASP A 62 11.21 3.82 5.67
N ALA A 63 11.62 4.49 6.75
CA ALA A 63 12.34 3.85 7.86
C ALA A 63 11.49 2.85 8.67
N ALA A 64 10.16 2.98 8.63
CA ALA A 64 9.22 2.10 9.33
C ALA A 64 8.74 0.93 8.45
N LEU A 65 8.76 1.10 7.12
CA LEU A 65 8.32 0.09 6.18
C LEU A 65 9.41 -0.98 5.94
N PRO A 66 9.06 -2.26 5.89
CA PRO A 66 9.98 -3.32 5.49
C PRO A 66 10.55 -3.04 4.08
N GLY A 67 11.87 -3.09 3.95
CA GLY A 67 12.55 -2.81 2.68
C GLY A 67 12.67 -1.33 2.31
N GLY A 68 12.27 -0.41 3.20
CA GLY A 68 12.49 1.04 3.02
C GLY A 68 11.53 1.73 2.07
N GLY A 69 10.32 1.18 1.86
CA GLY A 69 9.33 1.76 0.98
C GLY A 69 8.11 0.85 0.78
N TRP A 70 7.22 1.25 -0.12
CA TRP A 70 6.07 0.45 -0.51
C TRP A 70 6.50 -0.79 -1.30
N PRO A 71 6.04 -1.99 -0.97
CA PRO A 71 6.40 -3.20 -1.68
C PRO A 71 5.81 -3.20 -3.10
N LEU A 72 6.61 -3.63 -4.08
CA LEU A 72 6.17 -3.81 -5.46
C LEU A 72 5.68 -5.24 -5.70
N GLY A 73 4.68 -5.39 -6.57
CA GLY A 73 4.08 -6.70 -6.85
C GLY A 73 3.33 -7.30 -5.67
N ALA A 74 2.89 -6.47 -4.74
CA ALA A 74 2.15 -6.83 -3.53
C ALA A 74 0.91 -5.97 -3.36
N LEU A 75 -0.01 -6.43 -2.51
CA LEU A 75 -1.13 -5.65 -2.03
C LEU A 75 -0.71 -4.89 -0.77
N THR A 76 -0.96 -3.57 -0.77
CA THR A 76 -0.84 -2.73 0.42
C THR A 76 -2.22 -2.19 0.78
N GLU A 77 -2.65 -2.45 1.99
CA GLU A 77 -3.91 -1.92 2.53
C GLU A 77 -3.63 -0.70 3.41
N ILE A 78 -4.36 0.38 3.18
CA ILE A 78 -4.30 1.61 3.98
C ILE A 78 -5.66 1.82 4.61
N CYS A 79 -5.74 1.58 5.93
CA CYS A 79 -6.96 1.80 6.69
C CYS A 79 -7.00 3.21 7.26
N SER A 80 -8.07 3.95 6.98
CA SER A 80 -8.35 5.25 7.58
C SER A 80 -9.75 5.28 8.19
N ALA A 81 -9.95 6.13 9.20
CA ALA A 81 -11.27 6.26 9.83
C ALA A 81 -12.32 6.88 8.89
N GLN A 82 -11.88 7.66 7.93
CA GLN A 82 -12.72 8.32 6.94
C GLN A 82 -11.96 8.46 5.62
N ALA A 83 -12.68 8.39 4.51
CA ALA A 83 -12.11 8.65 3.19
C ALA A 83 -11.73 10.14 3.03
N GLY A 84 -10.69 10.43 2.26
CA GLY A 84 -10.26 11.80 1.97
C GLY A 84 -9.37 12.43 3.04
N LEU A 85 -8.85 11.66 3.98
CA LEU A 85 -7.92 12.16 5.02
C LEU A 85 -6.46 12.25 4.55
N GLY A 86 -6.21 12.12 3.25
CA GLY A 86 -4.86 12.27 2.68
C GLY A 86 -4.20 10.98 2.26
N GLU A 87 -4.93 9.86 2.19
CA GLU A 87 -4.44 8.56 1.73
C GLU A 87 -3.82 8.67 0.33
N LEU A 88 -4.47 9.40 -0.59
CA LEU A 88 -3.92 9.66 -1.91
C LEU A 88 -2.62 10.47 -1.85
N SER A 89 -2.57 11.51 -1.02
CA SER A 89 -1.37 12.33 -0.82
C SER A 89 -0.19 11.53 -0.26
N LEU A 90 -0.50 10.48 0.51
CA LEU A 90 0.50 9.55 1.02
C LEU A 90 1.14 8.71 -0.10
N MET A 91 0.34 8.32 -1.10
CA MET A 91 0.77 7.49 -2.22
C MET A 91 1.38 8.30 -3.38
N LEU A 92 1.05 9.59 -3.52
CA LEU A 92 1.46 10.41 -4.67
C LEU A 92 2.96 10.35 -5.00
N PRO A 93 3.90 10.47 -4.04
CA PRO A 93 5.32 10.44 -4.39
C PRO A 93 5.76 9.09 -4.96
N ALA A 94 5.15 8.00 -4.51
CA ALA A 94 5.43 6.67 -5.06
C ALA A 94 4.81 6.50 -6.45
N LEU A 95 3.57 6.97 -6.65
CA LEU A 95 2.91 6.94 -7.95
C LEU A 95 3.67 7.71 -9.02
N VAL A 96 4.21 8.89 -8.67
CA VAL A 96 5.07 9.67 -9.58
C VAL A 96 6.32 8.89 -9.99
N ARG A 97 6.93 8.14 -9.05
CA ARG A 97 8.11 7.31 -9.36
C ARG A 97 7.76 6.08 -10.21
N LEU A 98 6.55 5.55 -10.06
CA LEU A 98 6.07 4.41 -10.84
C LEU A 98 5.53 4.82 -12.22
N ALA A 99 5.23 6.11 -12.40
CA ALA A 99 4.74 6.62 -13.68
C ALA A 99 5.80 6.44 -14.77
N ALA A 100 5.42 5.77 -15.84
CA ALA A 100 6.25 5.57 -17.02
C ALA A 100 5.42 5.82 -18.30
N PRO A 101 6.05 6.17 -19.43
CA PRO A 101 5.32 6.52 -20.65
C PRO A 101 4.43 5.40 -21.20
N ASP A 102 4.78 4.14 -20.93
CA ASP A 102 4.10 2.94 -21.38
C ASP A 102 3.19 2.30 -20.32
N ARG A 103 3.11 2.88 -19.12
CA ARG A 103 2.36 2.31 -17.99
C ARG A 103 1.24 3.24 -17.53
N TRP A 104 0.12 2.64 -17.15
CA TRP A 104 -1.03 3.34 -16.61
C TRP A 104 -1.02 3.36 -15.07
N LEU A 105 -1.68 4.35 -14.52
CA LEU A 105 -2.04 4.44 -13.10
C LEU A 105 -3.56 4.33 -13.00
N GLY A 106 -4.04 3.24 -12.41
CA GLY A 106 -5.47 2.97 -12.24
C GLY A 106 -6.00 3.51 -10.91
N PHE A 107 -7.13 4.21 -10.96
CA PHE A 107 -7.87 4.71 -9.79
C PHE A 107 -9.29 4.16 -9.88
N VAL A 108 -9.64 3.23 -9.02
CA VAL A 108 -10.92 2.52 -9.06
C VAL A 108 -11.78 2.93 -7.87
N ALA A 109 -12.99 3.37 -8.15
CA ALA A 109 -13.97 3.81 -7.17
C ALA A 109 -13.45 4.88 -6.19
N PRO A 110 -12.76 5.95 -6.64
CA PRO A 110 -12.37 7.02 -5.72
C PRO A 110 -13.62 7.62 -5.07
N PRO A 111 -13.61 7.86 -3.74
CA PRO A 111 -14.79 8.34 -2.99
C PRO A 111 -15.20 9.77 -3.38
N TYR A 112 -14.26 10.51 -3.96
CA TYR A 112 -14.46 11.87 -4.47
C TYR A 112 -13.81 12.02 -5.84
N PRO A 113 -14.29 12.95 -6.69
CA PRO A 113 -13.62 13.27 -7.94
C PRO A 113 -12.17 13.67 -7.72
N LEU A 114 -11.27 13.07 -8.47
CA LEU A 114 -9.85 13.39 -8.39
C LEU A 114 -9.60 14.80 -8.93
N TYR A 115 -8.94 15.64 -8.13
CA TYR A 115 -8.61 17.00 -8.55
C TYR A 115 -7.38 17.01 -9.46
N ALA A 116 -7.61 16.95 -10.77
CA ALA A 116 -6.59 16.83 -11.80
C ALA A 116 -5.47 17.88 -11.72
N PRO A 117 -5.73 19.19 -11.42
CA PRO A 117 -4.66 20.16 -11.28
C PRO A 117 -3.67 19.82 -10.15
N ALA A 118 -4.14 19.29 -9.01
CA ALA A 118 -3.25 18.90 -7.92
C ALA A 118 -2.41 17.65 -8.30
N LEU A 119 -3.00 16.72 -9.03
CA LEU A 119 -2.26 15.53 -9.52
C LEU A 119 -1.17 15.93 -10.51
N ALA A 120 -1.48 16.85 -11.43
CA ALA A 120 -0.49 17.41 -12.38
C ALA A 120 0.62 18.17 -11.65
N GLN A 121 0.27 18.99 -10.66
CA GLN A 121 1.25 19.71 -9.83
C GLN A 121 2.16 18.77 -9.04
N ALA A 122 1.63 17.62 -8.60
CA ALA A 122 2.42 16.59 -7.95
C ALA A 122 3.34 15.83 -8.93
N GLY A 123 3.19 16.03 -10.23
CA GLY A 123 4.02 15.41 -11.27
C GLY A 123 3.43 14.15 -11.90
N LEU A 124 2.14 13.85 -11.68
CA LEU A 124 1.49 12.72 -12.33
C LEU A 124 1.18 13.03 -13.81
N PRO A 125 1.49 12.11 -14.74
CA PRO A 125 1.12 12.23 -16.15
C PRO A 125 -0.37 11.96 -16.31
N LEU A 126 -1.22 12.98 -16.34
CA LEU A 126 -2.68 12.82 -16.40
C LEU A 126 -3.14 11.98 -17.60
N ALA A 127 -2.43 12.05 -18.72
CA ALA A 127 -2.71 11.24 -19.91
C ALA A 127 -2.52 9.72 -19.67
N ARG A 128 -1.91 9.33 -18.55
CA ARG A 128 -1.70 7.94 -18.12
C ARG A 128 -2.46 7.59 -16.85
N CYS A 129 -3.36 8.46 -16.40
CA CYS A 129 -4.25 8.19 -15.28
C CYS A 129 -5.59 7.68 -15.84
N LEU A 130 -6.00 6.49 -15.40
CA LEU A 130 -7.28 5.88 -15.72
C LEU A 130 -8.15 5.89 -14.46
N VAL A 131 -9.29 6.58 -14.53
CA VAL A 131 -10.28 6.60 -13.44
C VAL A 131 -11.45 5.72 -13.84
N VAL A 132 -11.76 4.74 -13.00
CA VAL A 132 -12.88 3.81 -13.17
C VAL A 132 -13.87 4.06 -12.03
N THR A 133 -15.08 4.50 -12.37
CA THR A 133 -16.17 4.72 -11.42
C THR A 133 -17.26 3.69 -11.69
N PRO A 134 -17.26 2.55 -10.99
CA PRO A 134 -18.28 1.52 -11.16
C PRO A 134 -19.64 2.01 -10.67
N GLU A 135 -20.69 1.60 -11.34
CA GLU A 135 -22.07 1.99 -10.98
C GLU A 135 -22.53 1.38 -9.63
N GLN A 136 -21.94 0.26 -9.21
CA GLN A 136 -22.27 -0.38 -7.93
C GLN A 136 -21.05 -1.11 -7.32
N GLY A 137 -20.95 -1.13 -5.98
CA GLY A 137 -19.79 -1.54 -5.18
C GLY A 137 -19.16 -2.91 -5.50
N LYS A 138 -19.90 -3.89 -5.98
CA LYS A 138 -19.37 -5.22 -6.34
C LYS A 138 -18.50 -5.22 -7.59
N SER A 139 -18.62 -4.23 -8.45
CA SER A 139 -17.84 -4.12 -9.69
C SER A 139 -16.47 -3.46 -9.50
N ALA A 140 -16.24 -2.79 -8.37
CA ALA A 140 -14.95 -2.13 -8.11
C ALA A 140 -13.78 -3.12 -7.95
N PRO A 141 -13.87 -4.17 -7.11
CA PRO A 141 -12.82 -5.19 -7.02
C PRO A 141 -12.59 -5.91 -8.35
N TRP A 142 -13.66 -6.21 -9.08
CA TRP A 142 -13.55 -6.82 -10.40
C TRP A 142 -12.81 -5.91 -11.39
N ALA A 143 -13.14 -4.61 -11.43
CA ALA A 143 -12.46 -3.65 -12.29
C ALA A 143 -10.96 -3.54 -11.95
N ALA A 144 -10.62 -3.49 -10.67
CA ALA A 144 -9.23 -3.50 -10.21
C ALA A 144 -8.50 -4.78 -10.66
N GLU A 145 -9.14 -5.94 -10.52
CA GLU A 145 -8.60 -7.22 -10.98
C GLU A 145 -8.33 -7.20 -12.50
N GLN A 146 -9.26 -6.68 -13.32
CA GLN A 146 -9.06 -6.60 -14.76
C GLN A 146 -7.88 -5.69 -15.14
N LEU A 147 -7.72 -4.54 -14.45
CA LEU A 147 -6.59 -3.66 -14.67
C LEU A 147 -5.25 -4.33 -14.32
N LEU A 148 -5.21 -5.10 -13.22
CA LEU A 148 -4.02 -5.85 -12.82
C LEU A 148 -3.71 -6.98 -13.80
N ARG A 149 -4.71 -7.76 -14.20
CA ARG A 149 -4.56 -8.88 -15.17
C ARG A 149 -4.09 -8.40 -16.54
N GLY A 150 -4.54 -7.21 -16.96
CA GLY A 150 -4.12 -6.61 -18.22
C GLY A 150 -2.63 -6.24 -18.28
N GLY A 151 -1.94 -6.20 -17.14
CA GLY A 151 -0.49 -5.98 -17.05
C GLY A 151 -0.02 -4.59 -17.50
N ALA A 152 -0.90 -3.72 -17.95
CA ALA A 152 -0.57 -2.39 -18.47
C ALA A 152 -0.43 -1.34 -17.34
N CYS A 153 -0.90 -1.63 -16.13
CA CYS A 153 -0.81 -0.70 -15.00
C CYS A 153 0.48 -0.88 -14.21
N ALA A 154 1.11 0.24 -13.85
CA ALA A 154 2.22 0.28 -12.90
C ALA A 154 1.71 0.19 -11.46
N ALA A 155 0.54 0.77 -11.20
CA ALA A 155 -0.16 0.69 -9.93
C ALA A 155 -1.67 0.78 -10.15
N VAL A 156 -2.43 0.16 -9.26
CA VAL A 156 -3.90 0.27 -9.19
C VAL A 156 -4.27 0.62 -7.75
N LEU A 157 -4.98 1.72 -7.56
CA LEU A 157 -5.56 2.12 -6.30
C LEU A 157 -7.05 1.75 -6.34
N LEU A 158 -7.50 1.06 -5.32
CA LEU A 158 -8.91 0.69 -5.14
C LEU A 158 -9.39 1.26 -3.81
N TRP A 159 -10.47 2.02 -3.84
CA TRP A 159 -11.22 2.38 -2.65
C TRP A 159 -12.36 1.38 -2.47
N SER A 160 -12.41 0.77 -1.31
CA SER A 160 -13.47 -0.17 -0.90
C SER A 160 -13.97 0.21 0.48
N ASP A 161 -15.26 0.06 0.69
CA ASP A 161 -15.90 0.20 1.99
C ASP A 161 -15.62 -1.04 2.86
#